data_ebc8c7689cd9234cfe8238d91726aad8
#
_entry.id   ebc8c7689cd9234cfe8238d91726aad8
#
_cell.length_a   1.000
_cell.length_b   1.000
_cell.length_c   1.000
_cell.angle_alpha   90.00
_cell.angle_beta   90.00
_cell.angle_gamma   90.00
#
_symmetry.space_group_name_H-M   'P 1'
#
loop_
_entity.id
_entity.type
_entity.pdbx_description
1 polymer ?
#
loop_
_entity_poly.entity_id
_entity_poly.type
_entity_poly.pdbx_seq_one_letter_code
_entity_poly.pdbx_strand_id
1 'polypeptide(L)'
;MKVKFKNSDLFKGNYKKFKLAALDIDGTLINSHHIITSRTKNAIKKAKDAGIKVTISTGRHYRSALSRAKEINIDAPLICSDGALIKDFSTNSAIYHSLSKEIAADIMKTASQYDDFKIQIFTEERKINIGSSYRSKYFKRFLREPLKHSPIGYFNLMRDFAFIPVTNVKNVDEAIKAMEEEPLKVVVYGNERQEDLKLFIEEITKKYKDEISITSAIDNCIDILRGGVSKAKGLAVVSEKLGLNREEIIAVGDNINDIKMIEYAGLGVAMGNAPERVKSKADYVTADNDSEGLAIFFEKLLAGEIQIKETLPQTKFCQSER
;
A
#
# COMPACT_ATOMS: atom_id res chain seq x y z
N MET A 1 -15.15 -2.30 34.30
CA MET A 1 -16.48 -1.83 33.93
C MET A 1 -16.83 -2.45 32.60
N LYS A 2 -17.70 -3.47 32.55
CA LYS A 2 -18.08 -4.19 31.34
C LYS A 2 -19.10 -3.32 30.60
N VAL A 3 -18.73 -2.76 29.47
CA VAL A 3 -19.68 -2.09 28.58
C VAL A 3 -20.51 -3.18 27.89
N LYS A 4 -21.76 -3.30 28.29
CA LYS A 4 -22.76 -4.12 27.60
C LYS A 4 -23.11 -3.41 26.29
N PHE A 5 -22.66 -3.97 25.16
CA PHE A 5 -23.19 -3.59 23.86
C PHE A 5 -24.67 -4.00 23.78
N LYS A 6 -25.57 -3.04 23.58
CA LYS A 6 -26.95 -3.31 23.23
C LYS A 6 -26.98 -3.93 21.82
N ASN A 7 -27.57 -5.13 21.73
CA ASN A 7 -28.00 -5.72 20.47
C ASN A 7 -29.01 -4.79 19.81
N SER A 8 -28.68 -4.25 18.70
CA SER A 8 -29.54 -3.83 17.59
C SER A 8 -28.84 -2.72 16.82
N ASP A 9 -28.17 -3.06 15.80
CA ASP A 9 -28.43 -2.62 14.44
C ASP A 9 -27.47 -3.40 13.54
N LEU A 10 -27.92 -4.59 13.23
CA LEU A 10 -27.39 -5.34 12.08
C LEU A 10 -27.52 -4.43 10.89
N PHE A 11 -26.40 -3.99 10.33
CA PHE A 11 -26.38 -3.45 9.00
C PHE A 11 -26.84 -4.59 8.07
N LYS A 12 -28.13 -4.81 7.97
CA LYS A 12 -28.75 -5.50 6.83
C LYS A 12 -28.54 -4.61 5.60
N GLY A 13 -27.29 -4.15 5.46
CA GLY A 13 -26.86 -3.16 4.50
C GLY A 13 -26.82 -3.78 3.15
N ASN A 14 -27.57 -3.17 2.28
CA ASN A 14 -27.54 -3.44 0.87
C ASN A 14 -26.11 -3.26 0.33
N TYR A 15 -25.31 -4.35 0.26
CA TYR A 15 -23.96 -4.35 -0.36
C TYR A 15 -23.97 -3.70 -1.75
N LYS A 16 -25.13 -3.61 -2.39
CA LYS A 16 -25.37 -2.99 -3.70
C LYS A 16 -25.01 -1.50 -3.75
N LYS A 17 -24.87 -0.83 -2.58
CA LYS A 17 -24.33 0.54 -2.55
C LYS A 17 -22.87 0.59 -2.96
N PHE A 18 -22.08 -0.45 -2.67
CA PHE A 18 -20.65 -0.45 -2.97
C PHE A 18 -20.40 -0.77 -4.45
N LYS A 19 -19.53 0.01 -5.07
CA LYS A 19 -19.19 -0.05 -6.50
C LYS A 19 -17.71 -0.30 -6.75
N LEU A 20 -16.87 -0.05 -5.76
CA LEU A 20 -15.41 -0.22 -5.86
C LEU A 20 -14.87 -0.81 -4.57
N ALA A 21 -13.97 -1.79 -4.69
CA ALA A 21 -13.13 -2.28 -3.59
C ALA A 21 -11.65 -2.08 -3.93
N ALA A 22 -10.94 -1.34 -3.10
CA ALA A 22 -9.50 -1.16 -3.17
C ALA A 22 -8.81 -2.07 -2.15
N LEU A 23 -7.91 -2.93 -2.63
CA LEU A 23 -7.25 -3.96 -1.84
C LEU A 23 -5.75 -3.68 -1.76
N ASP A 24 -5.18 -3.71 -0.56
CA ASP A 24 -3.73 -3.83 -0.44
C ASP A 24 -3.25 -5.24 -0.82
N ILE A 25 -1.95 -5.41 -1.06
CA ILE A 25 -1.36 -6.70 -1.43
C ILE A 25 -0.80 -7.42 -0.21
N ASP A 26 0.22 -6.82 0.44
CA ASP A 26 1.04 -7.48 1.44
C ASP A 26 0.34 -7.53 2.78
N GLY A 27 0.04 -8.74 3.29
CA GLY A 27 -0.74 -8.90 4.52
C GLY A 27 -2.26 -8.76 4.34
N THR A 28 -2.73 -8.49 3.12
CA THR A 28 -4.17 -8.35 2.79
C THR A 28 -4.61 -9.33 1.70
N LEU A 29 -4.19 -9.12 0.46
CA LEU A 29 -4.56 -9.95 -0.69
C LEU A 29 -3.80 -11.28 -0.71
N ILE A 30 -2.55 -11.27 -0.26
CA ILE A 30 -1.68 -12.45 -0.18
C ILE A 30 -1.47 -12.87 1.26
N ASN A 31 -1.35 -14.19 1.46
CA ASN A 31 -1.01 -14.78 2.74
C ASN A 31 0.52 -14.74 3.00
N SER A 32 0.98 -15.25 4.15
CA SER A 32 2.42 -15.33 4.52
C SER A 32 3.26 -16.16 3.54
N HIS A 33 2.63 -16.99 2.72
CA HIS A 33 3.28 -17.76 1.64
C HIS A 33 3.30 -17.00 0.30
N HIS A 34 2.96 -15.73 0.28
CA HIS A 34 2.85 -14.90 -0.93
C HIS A 34 1.92 -15.49 -2.00
N ILE A 35 0.80 -16.07 -1.58
CA ILE A 35 -0.19 -16.72 -2.44
C ILE A 35 -1.54 -16.02 -2.28
N ILE A 36 -2.24 -15.80 -3.39
CA ILE A 36 -3.67 -15.51 -3.40
C ILE A 36 -4.38 -16.85 -3.45
N THR A 37 -5.09 -17.24 -2.39
CA THR A 37 -5.75 -18.54 -2.31
C THR A 37 -6.90 -18.65 -3.33
N SER A 38 -7.27 -19.88 -3.67
CA SER A 38 -8.41 -20.11 -4.58
C SER A 38 -9.73 -19.58 -4.01
N ARG A 39 -9.90 -19.63 -2.66
CA ARG A 39 -11.08 -19.07 -1.99
C ARG A 39 -11.10 -17.56 -2.10
N THR A 40 -9.97 -16.89 -1.86
CA THR A 40 -9.85 -15.42 -2.02
C THR A 40 -10.14 -14.99 -3.46
N LYS A 41 -9.59 -15.67 -4.48
CA LYS A 41 -9.89 -15.39 -5.89
C LYS A 41 -11.38 -15.57 -6.20
N ASN A 42 -11.99 -16.63 -5.68
CA ASN A 42 -13.40 -16.90 -5.88
C ASN A 42 -14.30 -15.87 -5.19
N ALA A 43 -13.96 -15.44 -3.97
CA ALA A 43 -14.68 -14.38 -3.25
C ALA A 43 -14.61 -13.04 -3.99
N ILE A 44 -13.42 -12.66 -4.48
CA ILE A 44 -13.25 -11.47 -5.33
C ILE A 44 -14.09 -11.58 -6.61
N LYS A 45 -14.05 -12.74 -7.27
CA LYS A 45 -14.88 -12.98 -8.47
C LYS A 45 -16.38 -12.78 -8.17
N LYS A 46 -16.90 -13.35 -7.08
CA LYS A 46 -18.29 -13.17 -6.67
C LYS A 46 -18.63 -11.71 -6.38
N ALA A 47 -17.73 -10.95 -5.76
CA ALA A 47 -17.91 -9.52 -5.55
C ALA A 47 -18.01 -8.75 -6.88
N LYS A 48 -17.17 -9.09 -7.85
CA LYS A 48 -17.23 -8.52 -9.21
C LYS A 48 -18.52 -8.91 -9.94
N ASP A 49 -18.94 -10.17 -9.86
CA ASP A 49 -20.20 -10.66 -10.43
C ASP A 49 -21.42 -9.94 -9.79
N ALA A 50 -21.27 -9.46 -8.53
CA ALA A 50 -22.27 -8.64 -7.83
C ALA A 50 -22.22 -7.14 -8.18
N GLY A 51 -21.32 -6.72 -9.08
CA GLY A 51 -21.18 -5.35 -9.58
C GLY A 51 -20.20 -4.47 -8.82
N ILE A 52 -19.36 -5.03 -7.93
CA ILE A 52 -18.31 -4.31 -7.22
C ILE A 52 -17.00 -4.40 -8.03
N LYS A 53 -16.57 -3.31 -8.66
CA LYS A 53 -15.24 -3.25 -9.30
C LYS A 53 -14.13 -3.45 -8.27
N VAL A 54 -13.03 -4.05 -8.70
CA VAL A 54 -11.89 -4.32 -7.82
C VAL A 54 -10.62 -3.68 -8.37
N THR A 55 -9.92 -2.96 -7.51
CA THR A 55 -8.57 -2.45 -7.78
C THR A 55 -7.61 -2.86 -6.68
N ILE A 56 -6.33 -2.69 -6.95
CA ILE A 56 -5.25 -2.83 -5.97
C ILE A 56 -4.70 -1.45 -5.66
N SER A 57 -4.41 -1.21 -4.36
CA SER A 57 -3.73 -0.01 -3.86
C SER A 57 -2.54 -0.42 -2.99
N THR A 58 -1.30 -0.26 -3.52
CA THR A 58 -0.11 -0.86 -2.91
C THR A 58 1.10 0.06 -2.93
N GLY A 59 2.01 -0.11 -1.96
CA GLY A 59 3.35 0.50 -1.97
C GLY A 59 4.32 -0.15 -2.95
N ARG A 60 3.95 -1.29 -3.55
CA ARG A 60 4.80 -2.03 -4.49
C ARG A 60 5.05 -1.24 -5.77
N HIS A 61 6.19 -1.55 -6.39
CA HIS A 61 6.49 -1.11 -7.76
C HIS A 61 5.48 -1.70 -8.75
N TYR A 62 5.12 -0.91 -9.78
CA TYR A 62 4.14 -1.28 -10.80
C TYR A 62 4.35 -2.70 -11.37
N ARG A 63 5.57 -3.05 -11.79
CA ARG A 63 5.85 -4.36 -12.38
C ARG A 63 5.60 -5.52 -11.43
N SER A 64 5.80 -5.33 -10.13
CA SER A 64 5.49 -6.32 -9.09
C SER A 64 3.97 -6.42 -8.86
N ALA A 65 3.29 -5.28 -8.78
CA ALA A 65 1.85 -5.24 -8.55
C ALA A 65 1.05 -5.78 -9.76
N LEU A 66 1.55 -5.58 -10.98
CA LEU A 66 0.90 -6.01 -12.23
C LEU A 66 0.61 -7.51 -12.27
N SER A 67 1.52 -8.35 -11.76
CA SER A 67 1.32 -9.80 -11.74
C SER A 67 0.12 -10.18 -10.88
N ARG A 68 -0.07 -9.51 -9.73
CA ARG A 68 -1.20 -9.72 -8.83
C ARG A 68 -2.50 -9.15 -9.37
N ALA A 69 -2.41 -7.97 -10.00
CA ALA A 69 -3.54 -7.36 -10.70
C ALA A 69 -4.11 -8.28 -11.79
N LYS A 70 -3.25 -8.89 -12.59
CA LYS A 70 -3.63 -9.88 -13.60
C LYS A 70 -4.21 -11.16 -12.98
N GLU A 71 -3.64 -11.62 -11.86
CA GLU A 71 -4.06 -12.87 -11.19
C GLU A 71 -5.51 -12.80 -10.67
N ILE A 72 -5.98 -11.64 -10.26
CA ILE A 72 -7.38 -11.40 -9.83
C ILE A 72 -8.21 -10.67 -10.89
N ASN A 73 -7.59 -10.37 -12.05
CA ASN A 73 -8.24 -9.69 -13.16
C ASN A 73 -8.95 -8.41 -12.73
N ILE A 74 -8.18 -7.43 -12.19
CA ILE A 74 -8.77 -6.15 -11.74
C ILE A 74 -9.50 -5.45 -12.90
N ASP A 75 -10.54 -4.69 -12.58
CA ASP A 75 -11.42 -3.97 -13.52
C ASP A 75 -11.55 -2.47 -13.22
N ALA A 76 -10.59 -1.95 -12.45
CA ALA A 76 -10.39 -0.52 -12.19
C ALA A 76 -8.88 -0.19 -12.22
N PRO A 77 -8.48 1.09 -12.36
CA PRO A 77 -7.08 1.48 -12.44
C PRO A 77 -6.26 1.03 -11.24
N LEU A 78 -5.07 0.48 -11.48
CA LEU A 78 -4.10 0.01 -10.48
C LEU A 78 -3.39 1.18 -9.81
N ILE A 79 -3.37 1.22 -8.48
CA ILE A 79 -2.68 2.22 -7.67
C ILE A 79 -1.40 1.61 -7.13
N CYS A 80 -0.24 2.16 -7.52
CA CYS A 80 1.09 1.68 -7.16
C CYS A 80 1.92 2.76 -6.46
N SER A 81 3.02 2.33 -5.84
CA SER A 81 3.97 3.22 -5.15
C SER A 81 3.25 4.20 -4.22
N ASP A 82 2.32 3.67 -3.40
CA ASP A 82 1.51 4.42 -2.43
C ASP A 82 0.68 5.57 -3.05
N GLY A 83 0.27 5.45 -4.32
CA GLY A 83 -0.51 6.46 -5.03
C GLY A 83 0.31 7.39 -5.92
N ALA A 84 1.63 7.21 -5.99
CA ALA A 84 2.48 7.99 -6.89
C ALA A 84 2.29 7.61 -8.37
N LEU A 85 1.79 6.39 -8.64
CA LEU A 85 1.45 5.93 -9.98
C LEU A 85 0.05 5.30 -9.98
N ILE A 86 -0.81 5.80 -10.87
CA ILE A 86 -2.13 5.21 -11.13
C ILE A 86 -2.16 4.81 -12.61
N LYS A 87 -2.33 3.52 -12.88
CA LYS A 87 -2.29 2.99 -14.26
C LYS A 87 -3.59 2.28 -14.64
N ASP A 88 -4.18 2.75 -15.73
CA ASP A 88 -5.42 2.19 -16.27
C ASP A 88 -5.10 1.34 -17.52
N PHE A 89 -5.34 0.03 -17.39
CA PHE A 89 -5.08 -0.91 -18.48
C PHE A 89 -6.11 -0.85 -19.61
N SER A 90 -7.33 -0.38 -19.32
CA SER A 90 -8.39 -0.30 -20.30
C SER A 90 -8.12 0.80 -21.33
N THR A 91 -7.54 1.91 -20.88
CA THR A 91 -7.22 3.09 -21.71
C THR A 91 -5.72 3.23 -21.99
N ASN A 92 -4.89 2.38 -21.40
CA ASN A 92 -3.42 2.48 -21.40
C ASN A 92 -2.92 3.85 -20.91
N SER A 93 -3.69 4.52 -20.05
CA SER A 93 -3.33 5.82 -19.48
C SER A 93 -2.68 5.66 -18.12
N ALA A 94 -1.82 6.62 -17.77
CA ALA A 94 -1.19 6.69 -16.45
C ALA A 94 -1.25 8.12 -15.89
N ILE A 95 -1.38 8.23 -14.57
CA ILE A 95 -1.28 9.48 -13.82
C ILE A 95 -0.09 9.33 -12.88
N TYR A 96 0.79 10.33 -12.90
CA TYR A 96 2.01 10.35 -12.11
C TYR A 96 1.92 11.48 -11.07
N HIS A 97 2.23 11.15 -9.84
CA HIS A 97 2.46 12.09 -8.75
C HIS A 97 3.91 11.98 -8.30
N SER A 98 4.82 12.31 -9.21
CA SER A 98 6.26 12.14 -9.02
C SER A 98 6.83 13.16 -8.04
N LEU A 99 7.90 12.80 -7.35
CA LEU A 99 8.73 13.69 -6.56
C LEU A 99 9.70 14.40 -7.51
N SER A 100 9.94 15.71 -7.33
CA SER A 100 10.89 16.40 -8.21
C SER A 100 12.30 15.84 -8.08
N LYS A 101 13.06 15.89 -9.18
CA LYS A 101 14.47 15.40 -9.18
C LYS A 101 15.34 16.15 -8.19
N GLU A 102 15.10 17.46 -8.02
CA GLU A 102 15.85 18.33 -7.11
C GLU A 102 15.64 17.90 -5.67
N ILE A 103 14.39 17.71 -5.25
CA ILE A 103 14.03 17.26 -3.91
C ILE A 103 14.58 15.84 -3.68
N ALA A 104 14.40 14.94 -4.64
CA ALA A 104 14.91 13.57 -4.53
C ALA A 104 16.43 13.54 -4.40
N ALA A 105 17.15 14.35 -5.20
CA ALA A 105 18.61 14.44 -5.14
C ALA A 105 19.11 14.95 -3.78
N ASP A 106 18.45 15.96 -3.25
CA ASP A 106 18.83 16.53 -1.96
C ASP A 106 18.51 15.57 -0.79
N ILE A 107 17.36 14.91 -0.82
CA ILE A 107 17.00 13.85 0.14
C ILE A 107 18.06 12.72 0.12
N MET A 108 18.46 12.27 -1.06
CA MET A 108 19.51 11.24 -1.18
C MET A 108 20.87 11.71 -0.64
N LYS A 109 21.24 12.97 -0.88
CA LYS A 109 22.48 13.57 -0.33
C LYS A 109 22.41 13.63 1.18
N THR A 110 21.28 14.08 1.75
CA THR A 110 21.08 14.10 3.20
C THR A 110 21.13 12.69 3.78
N ALA A 111 20.42 11.72 3.19
CA ALA A 111 20.44 10.34 3.64
C ALA A 111 21.85 9.69 3.57
N SER A 112 22.67 10.09 2.60
CA SER A 112 24.04 9.57 2.45
C SER A 112 25.03 10.07 3.51
N GLN A 113 24.65 11.03 4.34
CA GLN A 113 25.45 11.50 5.48
C GLN A 113 25.31 10.57 6.70
N TYR A 114 24.31 9.70 6.71
CA TYR A 114 24.09 8.69 7.75
C TYR A 114 24.75 7.38 7.35
N ASP A 115 25.60 6.87 8.22
CA ASP A 115 26.29 5.61 7.98
C ASP A 115 25.32 4.45 7.80
N ASP A 116 25.63 3.58 6.84
CA ASP A 116 24.86 2.35 6.55
C ASP A 116 23.41 2.52 6.08
N PHE A 117 22.92 3.73 5.87
CA PHE A 117 21.62 3.92 5.22
C PHE A 117 21.66 3.32 3.81
N LYS A 118 20.55 2.65 3.43
CA LYS A 118 20.37 2.11 2.09
C LYS A 118 19.29 2.90 1.38
N ILE A 119 19.61 3.37 0.20
CA ILE A 119 18.72 4.24 -0.56
C ILE A 119 18.31 3.52 -1.85
N GLN A 120 17.01 3.52 -2.11
CA GLN A 120 16.42 3.03 -3.34
C GLN A 120 15.55 4.11 -3.96
N ILE A 121 15.64 4.28 -5.26
CA ILE A 121 14.78 5.16 -6.03
C ILE A 121 13.85 4.29 -6.89
N PHE A 122 12.57 4.63 -6.87
CA PHE A 122 11.56 3.97 -7.66
C PHE A 122 11.13 4.89 -8.79
N THR A 123 11.33 4.47 -10.01
CA THR A 123 10.71 5.08 -11.20
C THR A 123 9.62 4.14 -11.73
N GLU A 124 8.93 4.47 -12.81
CA GLU A 124 7.98 3.54 -13.41
C GLU A 124 8.69 2.29 -13.95
N GLU A 125 9.82 2.48 -14.60
CA GLU A 125 10.47 1.41 -15.35
C GLU A 125 11.41 0.54 -14.51
N ARG A 126 12.05 1.10 -13.49
CA ARG A 126 13.13 0.42 -12.75
C ARG A 126 13.25 0.91 -11.30
N LYS A 127 14.07 0.19 -10.55
CA LYS A 127 14.63 0.62 -9.28
C LYS A 127 16.09 0.97 -9.44
N ILE A 128 16.53 2.06 -8.83
CA ILE A 128 17.95 2.42 -8.72
C ILE A 128 18.36 2.23 -7.28
N ASN A 129 19.39 1.42 -7.03
CA ASN A 129 19.92 1.17 -5.70
C ASN A 129 21.27 1.88 -5.54
N ILE A 130 21.48 2.58 -4.45
CA ILE A 130 22.79 3.14 -4.10
C ILE A 130 23.51 2.17 -3.17
N GLY A 131 24.73 1.77 -3.56
CA GLY A 131 25.57 0.84 -2.82
C GLY A 131 25.27 -0.63 -3.14
N SER A 132 25.53 -1.55 -2.18
CA SER A 132 25.44 -2.99 -2.41
C SER A 132 24.00 -3.45 -2.60
N SER A 133 23.82 -4.36 -3.56
CA SER A 133 22.50 -4.95 -3.91
C SER A 133 21.78 -5.56 -2.72
N TYR A 134 20.56 -5.11 -2.47
CA TYR A 134 19.65 -5.66 -1.46
C TYR A 134 19.31 -7.15 -1.72
N ARG A 135 19.36 -7.58 -2.99
CA ARG A 135 19.11 -8.99 -3.37
C ARG A 135 20.05 -9.96 -2.65
N SER A 136 21.31 -9.57 -2.44
CA SER A 136 22.29 -10.43 -1.75
C SER A 136 21.97 -10.59 -0.26
N LYS A 137 21.42 -9.56 0.42
CA LYS A 137 21.02 -9.66 1.83
C LYS A 137 19.76 -10.52 2.02
N TYR A 138 18.74 -10.37 1.16
CA TYR A 138 17.55 -11.24 1.19
C TYR A 138 17.90 -12.68 0.89
N PHE A 139 18.77 -12.94 -0.08
CA PHE A 139 19.27 -14.28 -0.38
C PHE A 139 20.06 -14.87 0.80
N LYS A 140 20.94 -14.08 1.44
CA LYS A 140 21.67 -14.51 2.64
C LYS A 140 20.75 -14.73 3.84
N ARG A 141 19.71 -13.91 4.02
CA ARG A 141 18.71 -14.10 5.08
C ARG A 141 17.90 -15.38 4.85
N PHE A 142 17.49 -15.64 3.62
CA PHE A 142 16.82 -16.89 3.25
C PHE A 142 17.69 -18.13 3.55
N LEU A 143 18.98 -18.09 3.22
CA LEU A 143 19.91 -19.19 3.54
C LEU A 143 20.10 -19.37 5.06
N ARG A 144 19.92 -18.31 5.86
CA ARG A 144 20.03 -18.37 7.32
C ARG A 144 18.74 -18.78 8.03
N GLU A 145 17.58 -18.50 7.46
CA GLU A 145 16.26 -18.77 8.05
C GLU A 145 15.34 -19.57 7.09
N PRO A 146 15.78 -20.72 6.57
CA PRO A 146 15.01 -21.47 5.55
C PRO A 146 13.67 -22.01 6.05
N LEU A 147 13.49 -22.11 7.37
CA LEU A 147 12.30 -22.72 7.99
C LEU A 147 11.12 -21.74 8.19
N LYS A 148 11.32 -20.44 8.02
CA LYS A 148 10.23 -19.45 8.17
C LYS A 148 9.37 -19.25 6.92
N HIS A 149 9.86 -19.68 5.74
CA HIS A 149 9.12 -19.54 4.50
C HIS A 149 9.06 -20.88 3.77
N SER A 150 7.86 -21.26 3.34
CA SER A 150 7.75 -22.42 2.47
C SER A 150 8.53 -22.20 1.17
N PRO A 151 9.07 -23.26 0.53
CA PRO A 151 9.74 -23.14 -0.77
C PRO A 151 8.87 -22.44 -1.84
N ILE A 152 7.56 -22.64 -1.79
CA ILE A 152 6.57 -22.01 -2.67
C ILE A 152 6.46 -20.51 -2.36
N GLY A 153 6.42 -20.12 -1.09
CA GLY A 153 6.38 -18.73 -0.67
C GLY A 153 7.62 -17.96 -1.14
N TYR A 154 8.79 -18.57 -1.00
CA TYR A 154 10.04 -17.98 -1.48
C TYR A 154 10.06 -17.84 -3.01
N PHE A 155 9.65 -18.84 -3.74
CA PHE A 155 9.55 -18.78 -5.20
C PHE A 155 8.60 -17.64 -5.64
N ASN A 156 7.45 -17.50 -5.01
CA ASN A 156 6.50 -16.45 -5.31
C ASN A 156 7.04 -15.05 -4.96
N LEU A 157 7.72 -14.91 -3.82
CA LEU A 157 8.41 -13.66 -3.45
C LEU A 157 9.46 -13.29 -4.50
N MET A 158 10.31 -14.24 -4.89
CA MET A 158 11.33 -14.01 -5.93
C MET A 158 10.70 -13.65 -7.27
N ARG A 159 9.61 -14.31 -7.64
CA ARG A 159 8.84 -13.98 -8.85
C ARG A 159 8.35 -12.53 -8.83
N ASP A 160 7.79 -12.06 -7.70
CA ASP A 160 7.24 -10.71 -7.59
C ASP A 160 8.31 -9.61 -7.77
N PHE A 161 9.57 -9.93 -7.40
CA PHE A 161 10.69 -8.98 -7.51
C PHE A 161 11.59 -9.23 -8.74
N ALA A 162 11.53 -10.41 -9.36
CA ALA A 162 12.42 -10.77 -10.48
C ALA A 162 12.20 -9.89 -11.73
N PHE A 163 10.98 -9.42 -11.92
CA PHE A 163 10.60 -8.66 -13.13
C PHE A 163 10.85 -7.14 -13.02
N ILE A 164 11.34 -6.66 -11.89
CA ILE A 164 11.68 -5.25 -11.72
C ILE A 164 13.14 -5.06 -12.17
N PRO A 165 13.41 -4.32 -13.26
CA PRO A 165 14.77 -3.95 -13.61
C PRO A 165 15.42 -3.17 -12.47
N VAL A 166 16.67 -3.50 -12.16
CA VAL A 166 17.42 -2.86 -11.07
C VAL A 166 18.74 -2.34 -11.61
N THR A 167 18.97 -1.07 -11.44
CA THR A 167 20.26 -0.42 -11.71
C THR A 167 20.97 -0.22 -10.37
N ASN A 168 22.17 -0.79 -10.23
CA ASN A 168 22.99 -0.57 -9.03
C ASN A 168 24.05 0.48 -9.35
N VAL A 169 24.14 1.49 -8.52
CA VAL A 169 25.10 2.60 -8.64
C VAL A 169 25.92 2.72 -7.33
N LYS A 170 27.09 3.34 -7.41
CA LYS A 170 28.02 3.38 -6.29
C LYS A 170 27.67 4.48 -5.28
N ASN A 171 27.18 5.60 -5.75
CA ASN A 171 26.95 6.81 -4.96
C ASN A 171 25.73 7.61 -5.47
N VAL A 172 25.40 8.69 -4.76
CA VAL A 172 24.27 9.57 -5.05
C VAL A 172 24.42 10.26 -6.40
N ASP A 173 25.64 10.69 -6.78
CA ASP A 173 25.83 11.40 -8.05
C ASP A 173 25.58 10.50 -9.26
N GLU A 174 25.97 9.22 -9.17
CA GLU A 174 25.64 8.23 -10.18
C GLU A 174 24.11 7.95 -10.21
N ALA A 175 23.44 7.94 -9.04
CA ALA A 175 22.01 7.76 -8.98
C ALA A 175 21.25 8.92 -9.63
N ILE A 176 21.67 10.17 -9.37
CA ILE A 176 21.10 11.37 -10.00
C ILE A 176 21.24 11.30 -11.53
N LYS A 177 22.42 10.90 -12.02
CA LYS A 177 22.64 10.72 -13.46
C LYS A 177 21.80 9.60 -14.07
N ALA A 178 21.56 8.52 -13.32
CA ALA A 178 20.75 7.39 -13.74
C ALA A 178 19.24 7.66 -13.69
N MET A 179 18.80 8.73 -12.99
CA MET A 179 17.40 9.16 -12.98
C MET A 179 17.05 9.92 -14.27
N GLU A 180 16.58 9.21 -15.28
CA GLU A 180 16.14 9.81 -16.54
C GLU A 180 14.82 10.59 -16.36
N GLU A 181 13.94 10.14 -15.45
CA GLU A 181 12.63 10.69 -15.14
C GLU A 181 12.51 11.07 -13.66
N GLU A 182 11.50 11.85 -13.31
CA GLU A 182 11.16 12.13 -11.91
C GLU A 182 10.78 10.83 -11.19
N PRO A 183 11.34 10.57 -10.00
CA PRO A 183 11.06 9.34 -9.27
C PRO A 183 9.64 9.36 -8.67
N LEU A 184 9.03 8.19 -8.61
CA LEU A 184 7.76 7.98 -7.91
C LEU A 184 7.94 8.10 -6.39
N LYS A 185 9.06 7.58 -5.88
CA LYS A 185 9.44 7.69 -4.47
C LYS A 185 10.92 7.41 -4.25
N VAL A 186 11.44 7.93 -3.15
CA VAL A 186 12.73 7.55 -2.58
C VAL A 186 12.47 6.72 -1.33
N VAL A 187 13.10 5.56 -1.25
CA VAL A 187 13.00 4.64 -0.10
C VAL A 187 14.32 4.65 0.64
N VAL A 188 14.25 4.93 1.93
CA VAL A 188 15.43 4.95 2.81
C VAL A 188 15.26 3.88 3.88
N TYR A 189 16.20 2.95 3.93
CA TYR A 189 16.30 1.97 5.00
C TYR A 189 17.33 2.48 6.01
N GLY A 190 16.90 2.60 7.26
CA GLY A 190 17.78 2.99 8.35
C GLY A 190 18.84 1.93 8.66
N ASN A 191 19.81 2.32 9.46
CA ASN A 191 20.82 1.43 10.05
C ASN A 191 20.29 0.77 11.36
N GLU A 192 21.16 0.13 12.13
CA GLU A 192 20.81 -0.46 13.42
C GLU A 192 20.45 0.58 14.49
N ARG A 193 20.84 1.86 14.30
CA ARG A 193 20.53 2.96 15.18
C ARG A 193 19.19 3.58 14.78
N GLN A 194 18.12 3.19 15.44
CA GLN A 194 16.77 3.74 15.16
C GLN A 194 16.69 5.28 15.32
N GLU A 195 17.57 5.85 16.11
CA GLU A 195 17.66 7.29 16.35
C GLU A 195 18.09 8.07 15.10
N ASP A 196 19.01 7.51 14.31
CA ASP A 196 19.48 8.14 13.07
C ASP A 196 18.34 8.32 12.06
N LEU A 197 17.46 7.33 11.93
CA LEU A 197 16.30 7.42 11.03
C LEU A 197 15.31 8.49 11.52
N LYS A 198 15.11 8.64 12.83
CA LYS A 198 14.26 9.70 13.39
C LYS A 198 14.82 11.08 13.10
N LEU A 199 16.13 11.29 13.36
CA LEU A 199 16.81 12.55 13.07
C LEU A 199 16.72 12.90 11.58
N PHE A 200 16.94 11.94 10.71
CA PHE A 200 16.78 12.13 9.27
C PHE A 200 15.35 12.54 8.89
N ILE A 201 14.33 11.86 9.46
CA ILE A 201 12.91 12.21 9.22
C ILE A 201 12.63 13.65 9.69
N GLU A 202 13.09 14.03 10.87
CA GLU A 202 12.90 15.38 11.41
C GLU A 202 13.56 16.44 10.51
N GLU A 203 14.78 16.19 10.06
CA GLU A 203 15.53 17.09 9.17
C GLU A 203 14.79 17.33 7.86
N ILE A 204 14.42 16.26 7.14
CA ILE A 204 13.75 16.40 5.84
C ILE A 204 12.33 16.95 5.98
N THR A 205 11.61 16.59 7.05
CA THR A 205 10.28 17.11 7.32
C THR A 205 10.33 18.62 7.61
N LYS A 206 11.30 19.08 8.39
CA LYS A 206 11.51 20.51 8.66
C LYS A 206 11.84 21.28 7.39
N LYS A 207 12.64 20.69 6.50
CA LYS A 207 13.10 21.32 5.26
C LYS A 207 12.00 21.42 4.21
N TYR A 208 11.27 20.34 3.98
CA TYR A 208 10.34 20.21 2.86
C TYR A 208 8.86 20.35 3.23
N LYS A 209 8.52 20.25 4.52
CA LYS A 209 7.13 20.43 5.00
C LYS A 209 6.12 19.67 4.13
N ASP A 210 5.22 20.41 3.50
CA ASP A 210 4.12 19.85 2.70
C ASP A 210 4.55 19.41 1.28
N GLU A 211 5.81 19.67 0.88
CA GLU A 211 6.33 19.24 -0.42
C GLU A 211 6.61 17.73 -0.46
N ILE A 212 6.72 17.09 0.70
CA ILE A 212 6.92 15.64 0.80
C ILE A 212 5.86 14.99 1.69
N SER A 213 5.58 13.73 1.40
CA SER A 213 4.83 12.82 2.26
C SER A 213 5.71 11.65 2.66
N ILE A 214 5.73 11.32 3.95
CA ILE A 214 6.49 10.19 4.46
C ILE A 214 5.53 9.11 4.92
N THR A 215 5.77 7.88 4.50
CA THR A 215 5.03 6.70 4.95
C THR A 215 5.98 5.54 5.23
N SER A 216 5.50 4.52 5.90
CA SER A 216 6.26 3.30 6.18
C SER A 216 5.32 2.10 6.15
N ALA A 217 5.76 1.05 5.50
CA ALA A 217 5.12 -0.26 5.51
C ALA A 217 6.00 -1.33 6.19
N ILE A 218 7.26 -1.01 6.50
CA ILE A 218 8.25 -1.93 7.07
C ILE A 218 9.02 -1.18 8.16
N ASP A 219 9.28 -1.85 9.28
CA ASP A 219 10.08 -1.28 10.36
C ASP A 219 11.46 -0.85 9.86
N ASN A 220 11.94 0.26 10.38
CA ASN A 220 13.23 0.86 10.04
C ASN A 220 13.39 1.17 8.54
N CYS A 221 12.28 1.51 7.87
CA CYS A 221 12.25 1.88 6.46
C CYS A 221 11.20 2.96 6.25
N ILE A 222 11.50 3.97 5.45
CA ILE A 222 10.54 5.00 5.06
C ILE A 222 10.49 5.16 3.56
N ASP A 223 9.29 5.45 3.10
CA ASP A 223 8.98 5.84 1.73
C ASP A 223 8.72 7.34 1.70
N ILE A 224 9.49 8.07 0.90
CA ILE A 224 9.36 9.52 0.73
C ILE A 224 8.78 9.77 -0.65
N LEU A 225 7.63 10.42 -0.66
CA LEU A 225 6.82 10.72 -1.85
C LEU A 225 6.64 12.22 -2.00
N ARG A 226 6.12 12.65 -3.14
CA ARG A 226 5.61 14.00 -3.31
C ARG A 226 4.54 14.33 -2.25
N GLY A 227 4.49 15.57 -1.81
CA GLY A 227 3.52 16.07 -0.82
C GLY A 227 2.07 15.76 -1.22
N GLY A 228 1.27 15.35 -0.25
CA GLY A 228 -0.12 14.97 -0.45
C GLY A 228 -0.36 13.60 -1.09
N VAL A 229 0.68 12.90 -1.57
CA VAL A 229 0.55 11.56 -2.14
C VAL A 229 0.37 10.52 -1.03
N SER A 230 -0.59 9.64 -1.24
CA SER A 230 -0.89 8.49 -0.37
C SER A 230 -1.80 7.51 -1.10
N LYS A 231 -1.98 6.29 -0.57
CA LYS A 231 -2.96 5.32 -1.08
C LYS A 231 -4.38 5.92 -1.15
N ALA A 232 -4.76 6.76 -0.17
CA ALA A 232 -6.04 7.45 -0.17
C ALA A 232 -6.18 8.46 -1.31
N LYS A 233 -5.11 9.23 -1.60
CA LYS A 233 -5.12 10.18 -2.72
C LYS A 233 -5.24 9.42 -4.05
N GLY A 234 -4.51 8.31 -4.21
CA GLY A 234 -4.64 7.45 -5.39
C GLY A 234 -6.06 6.89 -5.53
N LEU A 235 -6.67 6.46 -4.43
CA LEU A 235 -8.04 5.96 -4.41
C LEU A 235 -9.07 7.06 -4.76
N ALA A 236 -8.86 8.28 -4.27
CA ALA A 236 -9.69 9.43 -4.62
C ALA A 236 -9.66 9.73 -6.12
N VAL A 237 -8.48 9.70 -6.76
CA VAL A 237 -8.34 9.89 -8.21
C VAL A 237 -9.05 8.78 -8.98
N VAL A 238 -8.94 7.51 -8.55
CA VAL A 238 -9.63 6.39 -9.18
C VAL A 238 -11.15 6.53 -9.02
N SER A 239 -11.64 6.91 -7.83
CA SER A 239 -13.07 7.09 -7.60
C SER A 239 -13.66 8.23 -8.44
N GLU A 240 -12.97 9.36 -8.52
CA GLU A 240 -13.35 10.49 -9.38
C GLU A 240 -13.44 10.06 -10.86
N LYS A 241 -12.42 9.36 -11.36
CA LYS A 241 -12.40 8.83 -12.74
C LYS A 241 -13.58 7.89 -13.02
N LEU A 242 -14.03 7.15 -12.01
CA LEU A 242 -15.17 6.24 -12.13
C LEU A 242 -16.53 6.90 -11.81
N GLY A 243 -16.56 8.18 -11.44
CA GLY A 243 -17.77 8.92 -11.05
C GLY A 243 -18.39 8.40 -9.75
N LEU A 244 -17.58 7.91 -8.82
CA LEU A 244 -18.02 7.31 -7.56
C LEU A 244 -17.83 8.24 -6.37
N ASN A 245 -18.80 8.24 -5.46
CA ASN A 245 -18.67 8.88 -4.17
C ASN A 245 -17.92 7.96 -3.19
N ARG A 246 -17.28 8.55 -2.17
CA ARG A 246 -16.52 7.80 -1.16
C ARG A 246 -17.36 6.73 -0.45
N GLU A 247 -18.66 6.99 -0.26
CA GLU A 247 -19.64 6.10 0.39
C GLU A 247 -19.88 4.80 -0.39
N GLU A 248 -19.52 4.78 -1.68
CA GLU A 248 -19.63 3.64 -2.57
C GLU A 248 -18.35 2.80 -2.65
N ILE A 249 -17.36 3.14 -1.82
CA ILE A 249 -16.01 2.54 -1.85
C ILE A 249 -15.77 1.68 -0.62
N ILE A 250 -15.16 0.53 -0.84
CA ILE A 250 -14.56 -0.33 0.18
C ILE A 250 -13.04 -0.17 0.08
N ALA A 251 -12.34 -0.05 1.21
CA ALA A 251 -10.89 -0.15 1.27
C ALA A 251 -10.48 -1.22 2.29
N VAL A 252 -9.62 -2.14 1.89
CA VAL A 252 -9.12 -3.22 2.74
C VAL A 252 -7.61 -3.15 2.84
N GLY A 253 -7.08 -3.14 4.06
CA GLY A 253 -5.65 -3.04 4.31
C GLY A 253 -5.26 -3.57 5.69
N ASP A 254 -3.97 -3.65 5.95
CA ASP A 254 -3.45 -4.16 7.21
C ASP A 254 -2.34 -3.31 7.83
N ASN A 255 -1.81 -2.30 7.13
CA ASN A 255 -0.63 -1.58 7.59
C ASN A 255 -0.88 -0.07 7.79
N ILE A 256 0.09 0.61 8.37
CA ILE A 256 0.01 2.05 8.71
C ILE A 256 -0.25 2.92 7.46
N ASN A 257 0.35 2.57 6.31
CA ASN A 257 0.13 3.28 5.05
C ASN A 257 -1.27 3.09 4.46
N ASP A 258 -2.07 2.14 5.01
CA ASP A 258 -3.46 1.90 4.61
C ASP A 258 -4.46 2.76 5.41
N ILE A 259 -4.06 3.30 6.57
CA ILE A 259 -4.97 4.03 7.45
C ILE A 259 -5.75 5.09 6.69
N LYS A 260 -5.06 5.93 5.90
CA LYS A 260 -5.71 7.02 5.17
C LYS A 260 -6.73 6.50 4.14
N MET A 261 -6.49 5.38 3.45
CA MET A 261 -7.47 4.83 2.51
C MET A 261 -8.63 4.14 3.21
N ILE A 262 -8.38 3.51 4.37
CA ILE A 262 -9.40 2.93 5.24
C ILE A 262 -10.34 4.03 5.77
N GLU A 263 -9.80 5.15 6.24
CA GLU A 263 -10.59 6.29 6.72
C GLU A 263 -11.30 7.06 5.58
N TYR A 264 -10.75 7.01 4.35
CA TYR A 264 -11.35 7.66 3.19
C TYR A 264 -12.59 6.93 2.69
N ALA A 265 -12.60 5.61 2.67
CA ALA A 265 -13.65 4.79 2.09
C ALA A 265 -14.96 4.86 2.91
N GLY A 266 -16.09 4.57 2.25
CA GLY A 266 -17.39 4.42 2.91
C GLY A 266 -17.51 3.14 3.75
N LEU A 267 -16.59 2.18 3.54
CA LEU A 267 -16.38 1.01 4.39
C LEU A 267 -14.89 0.70 4.43
N GLY A 268 -14.26 1.12 5.51
CA GLY A 268 -12.88 0.80 5.82
C GLY A 268 -12.75 -0.51 6.57
N VAL A 269 -11.93 -1.42 6.04
CA VAL A 269 -11.75 -2.76 6.58
C VAL A 269 -10.29 -3.00 6.94
N ALA A 270 -10.04 -3.39 8.19
CA ALA A 270 -8.72 -3.85 8.60
C ALA A 270 -8.66 -5.38 8.64
N MET A 271 -7.53 -5.93 8.21
CA MET A 271 -7.24 -7.36 8.37
C MET A 271 -6.96 -7.70 9.83
N GLY A 272 -7.18 -8.97 10.22
CA GLY A 272 -6.94 -9.46 11.57
C GLY A 272 -5.48 -9.39 12.02
N ASN A 273 -4.53 -9.49 11.08
CA ASN A 273 -3.08 -9.32 11.29
C ASN A 273 -2.64 -7.85 11.43
N ALA A 274 -3.53 -6.89 11.17
CA ALA A 274 -3.20 -5.46 11.29
C ALA A 274 -2.90 -5.07 12.75
N PRO A 275 -1.99 -4.11 12.99
CA PRO A 275 -1.78 -3.57 14.34
C PRO A 275 -3.03 -2.81 14.83
N GLU A 276 -3.18 -2.72 16.16
CA GLU A 276 -4.35 -2.08 16.78
C GLU A 276 -4.59 -0.64 16.32
N ARG A 277 -3.51 0.09 15.98
CA ARG A 277 -3.61 1.43 15.42
C ARG A 277 -4.38 1.48 14.10
N VAL A 278 -4.27 0.44 13.27
CA VAL A 278 -5.00 0.31 12.00
C VAL A 278 -6.43 -0.17 12.28
N LYS A 279 -6.60 -1.22 13.11
CA LYS A 279 -7.91 -1.77 13.49
C LYS A 279 -8.83 -0.75 14.15
N SER A 280 -8.25 0.17 14.93
CA SER A 280 -9.04 1.23 15.59
C SER A 280 -9.61 2.25 14.62
N LYS A 281 -9.05 2.36 13.41
CA LYS A 281 -9.47 3.28 12.35
C LYS A 281 -10.44 2.67 11.34
N ALA A 282 -10.62 1.35 11.39
CA ALA A 282 -11.49 0.63 10.48
C ALA A 282 -12.93 0.51 11.03
N ASP A 283 -13.90 0.52 10.12
CA ASP A 283 -15.32 0.26 10.42
C ASP A 283 -15.56 -1.22 10.74
N TYR A 284 -14.77 -2.10 10.10
CA TYR A 284 -14.85 -3.54 10.27
C TYR A 284 -13.46 -4.18 10.36
N VAL A 285 -13.35 -5.21 11.19
CA VAL A 285 -12.13 -6.03 11.29
C VAL A 285 -12.47 -7.45 10.88
N THR A 286 -11.80 -7.96 9.84
CA THR A 286 -11.94 -9.34 9.37
C THR A 286 -10.90 -10.26 10.04
N ALA A 287 -10.84 -11.53 9.63
CA ALA A 287 -9.78 -12.46 10.04
C ALA A 287 -8.42 -12.06 9.44
N ASP A 288 -7.33 -12.69 9.89
CA ASP A 288 -6.01 -12.46 9.33
C ASP A 288 -5.87 -13.00 7.89
N ASN A 289 -4.79 -12.61 7.22
CA ASN A 289 -4.53 -13.00 5.84
C ASN A 289 -4.23 -14.50 5.69
N ASP A 290 -3.67 -15.17 6.70
CA ASP A 290 -3.41 -16.61 6.70
C ASP A 290 -4.69 -17.42 6.94
N SER A 291 -5.68 -16.84 7.61
CA SER A 291 -7.03 -17.38 7.82
C SER A 291 -8.02 -16.93 6.75
N GLU A 292 -7.53 -16.49 5.58
CA GLU A 292 -8.35 -16.05 4.43
C GLU A 292 -9.34 -14.91 4.75
N GLY A 293 -8.92 -13.96 5.59
CA GLY A 293 -9.76 -12.86 6.08
C GLY A 293 -10.41 -12.05 4.98
N LEU A 294 -9.72 -11.83 3.85
CA LEU A 294 -10.30 -11.10 2.71
C LEU A 294 -11.46 -11.88 2.07
N ALA A 295 -11.35 -13.21 1.94
CA ALA A 295 -12.42 -14.05 1.42
C ALA A 295 -13.63 -14.04 2.37
N ILE A 296 -13.39 -14.22 3.67
CA ILE A 296 -14.41 -14.18 4.72
C ILE A 296 -15.14 -12.83 4.70
N PHE A 297 -14.41 -11.72 4.54
CA PHE A 297 -15.01 -10.40 4.43
C PHE A 297 -15.99 -10.31 3.25
N PHE A 298 -15.55 -10.66 2.05
CA PHE A 298 -16.43 -10.58 0.87
C PHE A 298 -17.61 -11.53 0.97
N GLU A 299 -17.44 -12.74 1.48
CA GLU A 299 -18.53 -13.71 1.68
C GLU A 299 -19.59 -13.14 2.63
N LYS A 300 -19.19 -12.56 3.77
CA LYS A 300 -20.10 -11.91 4.73
C LYS A 300 -20.75 -10.64 4.17
N LEU A 301 -20.00 -9.84 3.41
CA LEU A 301 -20.53 -8.66 2.76
C LEU A 301 -21.68 -9.01 1.82
N LEU A 302 -21.46 -10.00 0.95
CA LEU A 302 -22.46 -10.43 -0.03
C LEU A 302 -23.67 -11.14 0.61
N ALA A 303 -23.47 -11.79 1.76
CA ALA A 303 -24.53 -12.37 2.57
C ALA A 303 -25.32 -11.31 3.40
N GLY A 304 -24.83 -10.06 3.46
CA GLY A 304 -25.44 -9.01 4.30
C GLY A 304 -25.19 -9.17 5.80
N GLU A 305 -24.10 -9.86 6.17
CA GLU A 305 -23.76 -10.22 7.56
C GLU A 305 -22.69 -9.29 8.18
N ILE A 306 -22.29 -8.22 7.50
CA ILE A 306 -21.31 -7.27 8.03
C ILE A 306 -21.99 -6.38 9.09
N GLN A 307 -21.43 -6.40 10.30
CA GLN A 307 -21.77 -5.46 11.37
C GLN A 307 -20.73 -4.36 11.38
N ILE A 308 -21.14 -3.14 11.06
CA ILE A 308 -20.27 -1.96 11.07
C ILE A 308 -20.32 -1.35 12.48
N LYS A 309 -19.18 -0.93 13.01
CA LYS A 309 -19.15 -0.08 14.22
C LYS A 309 -19.88 1.21 13.88
N GLU A 310 -20.93 1.55 14.65
CA GLU A 310 -21.51 2.90 14.57
C GLU A 310 -20.44 3.92 14.98
N THR A 311 -19.81 4.54 14.02
CA THR A 311 -19.12 5.80 14.26
C THR A 311 -20.18 6.89 14.15
N LEU A 312 -20.42 7.62 15.26
CA LEU A 312 -21.15 8.89 15.22
C LEU A 312 -20.66 9.71 14.03
N PRO A 313 -21.55 10.41 13.30
CA PRO A 313 -21.18 11.14 12.10
C PRO A 313 -20.01 12.05 12.42
N GLN A 314 -18.83 11.69 11.94
CA GLN A 314 -17.66 12.55 12.03
C GLN A 314 -17.86 13.71 11.05
N THR A 315 -18.42 14.80 11.56
CA THR A 315 -18.21 16.15 11.03
C THR A 315 -16.71 16.49 11.14
N LYS A 316 -15.89 15.88 10.30
CA LYS A 316 -14.46 16.22 10.19
C LYS A 316 -14.05 16.03 8.73
N PHE A 317 -14.20 17.08 7.98
CA PHE A 317 -13.38 17.48 6.84
C PHE A 317 -14.10 18.61 6.12
N CYS A 318 -14.29 19.74 6.84
CA CYS A 318 -14.59 21.00 6.18
C CYS A 318 -14.02 22.10 7.09
N GLN A 319 -12.77 22.45 6.85
CA GLN A 319 -12.13 23.74 7.14
C GLN A 319 -10.62 23.54 7.25
N SER A 320 -9.93 23.74 6.16
CA SER A 320 -8.68 24.47 6.02
C SER A 320 -7.99 24.11 4.70
N GLU A 321 -8.49 24.64 3.62
CA GLU A 321 -7.67 24.96 2.43
C GLU A 321 -8.44 26.01 1.65
N ARG A 322 -8.21 27.28 2.04
CA ARG A 322 -8.31 28.46 1.17
C ARG A 322 -6.96 29.12 1.12
#